data_0120723cb2ea2f891a7ab0ba4c9b14dc
#
_entry.id   0120723cb2ea2f891a7ab0ba4c9b14dc
#
_cell.length_a   1.000
_cell.length_b   1.000
_cell.length_c   1.000
_cell.angle_alpha   90.00
_cell.angle_beta   90.00
_cell.angle_gamma   90.00
#
_symmetry.space_group_name_H-M   'P 1'
#
loop_
_entity.id
_entity.type
_entity.pdbx_description
1 polymer ?
#
loop_
_entity_poly.entity_id
_entity_poly.type
_entity_poly.pdbx_seq_one_letter_code
_entity_poly.pdbx_strand_id
1 'polypeptide(L)'
;LSPEELQILSFYRASELAGAMLLGKLALHTNLDQLRIPLTEQCLEEARHAWMLTETIQRLGAVPLKVTRTYQSELGKILGFPESTLEILCFTRVLEVVALEAYQQHVRLPRVTPEVRTTLEAIIEDEVGHIDWIQAELDKRVEGPDGDAVRRAIAAAESASR
;
A
#
# COMPACT_ATOMS: atom_id res chain seq x y z
N LEU A 1 -6.72 -18.76 14.83
CA LEU A 1 -5.66 -17.93 14.29
C LEU A 1 -4.32 -18.33 14.92
N SER A 2 -3.32 -18.73 14.09
CA SER A 2 -1.99 -19.04 14.63
C SER A 2 -1.25 -17.77 15.05
N PRO A 3 -0.24 -17.87 15.96
CA PRO A 3 0.56 -16.71 16.34
C PRO A 3 1.27 -16.06 15.13
N GLU A 4 1.75 -16.86 14.20
CA GLU A 4 2.42 -16.38 12.98
C GLU A 4 1.45 -15.64 12.06
N GLU A 5 0.25 -16.20 11.85
CA GLU A 5 -0.80 -15.58 11.03
C GLU A 5 -1.29 -14.27 11.67
N LEU A 6 -1.45 -14.23 13.02
CA LEU A 6 -1.77 -13.00 13.74
C LEU A 6 -0.68 -11.92 13.55
N GLN A 7 0.58 -12.30 13.58
CA GLN A 7 1.70 -11.37 13.36
C GLN A 7 1.67 -10.82 11.94
N ILE A 8 1.45 -11.65 10.94
CA ILE A 8 1.38 -11.25 9.52
C ILE A 8 0.18 -10.32 9.30
N LEU A 9 -1.02 -10.68 9.77
CA LEU A 9 -2.20 -9.83 9.61
C LEU A 9 -2.07 -8.49 10.35
N SER A 10 -1.42 -8.49 11.51
CA SER A 10 -1.15 -7.25 12.24
C SER A 10 -0.17 -6.36 11.49
N PHE A 11 0.81 -6.95 10.80
CA PHE A 11 1.73 -6.23 9.94
C PHE A 11 1.01 -5.66 8.70
N TYR A 12 0.18 -6.45 8.01
CA TYR A 12 -0.64 -5.97 6.89
C TYR A 12 -1.50 -4.79 7.33
N ARG A 13 -2.28 -4.96 8.40
CA ARG A 13 -3.11 -3.89 8.96
C ARG A 13 -2.33 -2.60 9.25
N ALA A 14 -1.13 -2.71 9.80
CA ALA A 14 -0.31 -1.54 10.11
C ALA A 14 0.23 -0.87 8.84
N SER A 15 0.53 -1.64 7.80
CA SER A 15 0.96 -1.14 6.49
C SER A 15 -0.17 -0.41 5.78
N GLU A 16 -1.41 -0.94 5.79
CA GLU A 16 -2.60 -0.25 5.27
C GLU A 16 -2.82 1.10 5.97
N LEU A 17 -2.77 1.11 7.31
CA LEU A 17 -2.90 2.38 8.05
C LEU A 17 -1.80 3.38 7.70
N ALA A 18 -0.57 2.91 7.50
CA ALA A 18 0.53 3.79 7.10
C ALA A 18 0.34 4.31 5.66
N GLY A 19 -0.20 3.48 4.76
CA GLY A 19 -0.63 3.87 3.41
C GLY A 19 -1.70 4.96 3.44
N ALA A 20 -2.79 4.72 4.17
CA ALA A 20 -3.86 5.69 4.36
C ALA A 20 -3.35 7.06 4.87
N MET A 21 -2.48 7.04 5.88
CA MET A 21 -1.89 8.27 6.43
C MET A 21 -1.01 9.01 5.41
N LEU A 22 -0.21 8.29 4.64
CA LEU A 22 0.64 8.87 3.59
C LEU A 22 -0.21 9.51 2.49
N LEU A 23 -1.19 8.78 1.96
CA LEU A 23 -2.08 9.24 0.90
C LEU A 23 -2.97 10.40 1.35
N GLY A 24 -3.51 10.35 2.57
CA GLY A 24 -4.30 11.44 3.14
C GLY A 24 -3.48 12.72 3.30
N LYS A 25 -2.23 12.61 3.75
CA LYS A 25 -1.30 13.74 3.81
C LYS A 25 -1.00 14.28 2.41
N LEU A 26 -0.80 13.40 1.43
CA LEU A 26 -0.54 13.79 0.05
C LEU A 26 -1.75 14.48 -0.58
N ALA A 27 -2.95 13.95 -0.40
CA ALA A 27 -4.20 14.55 -0.88
C ALA A 27 -4.42 15.97 -0.33
N LEU A 28 -4.04 16.19 0.95
CA LEU A 28 -4.16 17.50 1.60
C LEU A 28 -3.17 18.53 1.06
N HIS A 29 -1.95 18.12 0.71
CA HIS A 29 -0.85 19.03 0.41
C HIS A 29 -0.43 19.10 -1.06
N THR A 30 -0.94 18.20 -1.93
CA THR A 30 -0.56 18.20 -3.34
C THR A 30 -0.95 19.48 -4.06
N ASN A 31 -0.03 20.00 -4.88
CA ASN A 31 -0.28 21.11 -5.80
C ASN A 31 -0.88 20.65 -7.14
N LEU A 32 -1.13 19.36 -7.31
CA LEU A 32 -1.69 18.76 -8.51
C LEU A 32 -3.18 18.51 -8.29
N ASP A 33 -4.00 19.49 -8.67
CA ASP A 33 -5.44 19.51 -8.39
C ASP A 33 -6.16 18.22 -8.82
N GLN A 34 -5.77 17.67 -9.98
CA GLN A 34 -6.36 16.44 -10.52
C GLN A 34 -6.08 15.17 -9.68
N LEU A 35 -5.09 15.23 -8.78
CA LEU A 35 -4.76 14.09 -7.91
C LEU A 35 -5.52 14.09 -6.59
N ARG A 36 -6.15 15.21 -6.20
CA ARG A 36 -6.81 15.31 -4.88
C ARG A 36 -7.91 14.27 -4.70
N ILE A 37 -8.73 14.06 -5.75
CA ILE A 37 -9.83 13.09 -5.69
C ILE A 37 -9.29 11.66 -5.58
N PRO A 38 -8.51 11.14 -6.55
CA PRO A 38 -8.06 9.74 -6.50
C PRO A 38 -7.20 9.45 -5.25
N LEU A 39 -6.39 10.40 -4.78
CA LEU A 39 -5.64 10.23 -3.53
C LEU A 39 -6.55 10.14 -2.30
N THR A 40 -7.66 10.88 -2.30
CA THR A 40 -8.63 10.83 -1.20
C THR A 40 -9.42 9.51 -1.22
N GLU A 41 -9.80 9.05 -2.40
CA GLU A 41 -10.49 7.77 -2.60
C GLU A 41 -9.60 6.62 -2.12
N GLN A 42 -8.36 6.53 -2.60
CA GLN A 42 -7.45 5.48 -2.16
C GLN A 42 -7.14 5.57 -0.65
N CYS A 43 -6.95 6.76 -0.09
CA CYS A 43 -6.79 6.93 1.35
C CYS A 43 -7.94 6.30 2.15
N LEU A 44 -9.18 6.44 1.68
CA LEU A 44 -10.36 5.83 2.28
C LEU A 44 -10.33 4.30 2.14
N GLU A 45 -9.93 3.78 0.99
CA GLU A 45 -9.85 2.34 0.73
C GLU A 45 -8.77 1.67 1.59
N GLU A 46 -7.57 2.26 1.70
CA GLU A 46 -6.52 1.78 2.62
C GLU A 46 -7.00 1.72 4.08
N ALA A 47 -7.69 2.77 4.54
CA ALA A 47 -8.26 2.78 5.88
C ALA A 47 -9.33 1.68 6.05
N ARG A 48 -10.11 1.39 5.01
CA ARG A 48 -11.08 0.30 4.97
C ARG A 48 -10.41 -1.06 5.01
N HIS A 49 -9.32 -1.28 4.26
CA HIS A 49 -8.52 -2.51 4.30
C HIS A 49 -7.97 -2.77 5.70
N ALA A 50 -7.40 -1.76 6.34
CA ALA A 50 -6.95 -1.86 7.72
C ALA A 50 -8.09 -2.22 8.69
N TRP A 51 -9.30 -1.70 8.46
CA TRP A 51 -10.47 -2.05 9.24
C TRP A 51 -10.91 -3.50 8.99
N MET A 52 -10.97 -3.96 7.75
CA MET A 52 -11.32 -5.34 7.39
C MET A 52 -10.37 -6.34 8.06
N LEU A 53 -9.08 -6.08 8.06
CA LEU A 53 -8.07 -6.88 8.75
C LEU A 53 -8.28 -6.86 10.27
N THR A 54 -8.62 -5.70 10.84
CA THR A 54 -8.93 -5.56 12.27
C THR A 54 -10.14 -6.40 12.66
N GLU A 55 -11.25 -6.30 11.90
CA GLU A 55 -12.46 -7.09 12.14
C GLU A 55 -12.19 -8.59 12.03
N THR A 56 -11.40 -9.01 11.05
CA THR A 56 -11.06 -10.43 10.87
C THR A 56 -10.27 -10.96 12.05
N ILE A 57 -9.25 -10.21 12.52
CA ILE A 57 -8.49 -10.58 13.72
C ILE A 57 -9.41 -10.69 14.94
N GLN A 58 -10.33 -9.74 15.12
CA GLN A 58 -11.28 -9.73 16.24
C GLN A 58 -12.28 -10.91 16.17
N ARG A 59 -12.84 -11.18 14.99
CA ARG A 59 -13.75 -12.32 14.77
C ARG A 59 -13.08 -13.67 15.07
N LEU A 60 -11.78 -13.77 14.85
CA LEU A 60 -10.96 -14.94 15.16
C LEU A 60 -10.47 -14.94 16.62
N GLY A 61 -11.02 -14.10 17.49
CA GLY A 61 -10.79 -14.08 18.93
C GLY A 61 -9.46 -13.48 19.37
N ALA A 62 -8.82 -12.67 18.52
CA ALA A 62 -7.54 -12.03 18.82
C ALA A 62 -7.62 -10.50 18.81
N VAL A 63 -6.52 -9.85 19.18
CA VAL A 63 -6.35 -8.38 19.12
C VAL A 63 -5.14 -8.11 18.25
N PRO A 64 -5.19 -7.09 17.34
CA PRO A 64 -4.04 -6.73 16.53
C PRO A 64 -2.81 -6.42 17.38
N LEU A 65 -1.66 -6.98 16.99
CA LEU A 65 -0.40 -6.73 17.66
C LEU A 65 0.13 -5.34 17.32
N LYS A 66 0.93 -4.79 18.23
CA LYS A 66 1.67 -3.55 17.97
C LYS A 66 2.76 -3.81 16.93
N VAL A 67 2.72 -3.09 15.83
CA VAL A 67 3.72 -3.10 14.77
C VAL A 67 4.41 -1.74 14.74
N THR A 68 5.74 -1.75 14.71
CA THR A 68 6.57 -0.53 14.71
C THR A 68 7.36 -0.33 13.42
N ARG A 69 7.31 -1.32 12.52
CA ARG A 69 8.02 -1.31 11.24
C ARG A 69 7.06 -1.78 10.15
N THR A 70 6.78 -0.91 9.20
CA THR A 70 5.92 -1.18 8.04
C THR A 70 6.76 -1.12 6.76
N TYR A 71 6.22 -1.56 5.64
CA TYR A 71 6.86 -1.41 4.32
C TYR A 71 7.26 0.04 4.07
N GLN A 72 6.37 0.99 4.35
CA GLN A 72 6.59 2.43 4.17
C GLN A 72 7.80 2.91 5.00
N SER A 73 7.91 2.45 6.26
CA SER A 73 9.01 2.85 7.14
C SER A 73 10.36 2.27 6.71
N GLU A 74 10.38 1.05 6.19
CA GLU A 74 11.60 0.41 5.73
C GLU A 74 12.08 1.01 4.39
N LEU A 75 11.18 1.17 3.44
CA LEU A 75 11.51 1.78 2.15
C LEU A 75 11.96 3.24 2.31
N GLY A 76 11.29 4.00 3.21
CA GLY A 76 11.68 5.38 3.54
C GLY A 76 13.08 5.49 4.16
N LYS A 77 13.58 4.46 4.87
CA LYS A 77 14.96 4.44 5.36
C LYS A 77 15.99 4.27 4.24
N ILE A 78 15.63 3.57 3.19
CA ILE A 78 16.52 3.28 2.04
C ILE A 78 16.56 4.48 1.09
N LEU A 79 15.41 5.03 0.75
CA LEU A 79 15.27 6.09 -0.26
C LEU A 79 15.34 7.51 0.31
N GLY A 80 15.22 7.67 1.61
CA GLY A 80 14.92 8.96 2.23
C GLY A 80 13.44 9.31 2.14
N PHE A 81 13.07 10.48 2.65
CA PHE A 81 11.69 10.97 2.51
C PHE A 81 11.50 11.59 1.12
N PRO A 82 10.46 11.17 0.37
CA PRO A 82 10.16 11.78 -0.92
C PRO A 82 9.89 13.29 -0.77
N GLU A 83 10.45 14.08 -1.67
CA GLU A 83 10.35 15.55 -1.65
C GLU A 83 9.22 16.07 -2.55
N SER A 84 8.72 15.24 -3.46
CA SER A 84 7.67 15.62 -4.42
C SER A 84 6.50 14.65 -4.44
N THR A 85 5.33 15.13 -4.89
CA THR A 85 4.15 14.31 -5.12
C THR A 85 4.44 13.15 -6.07
N LEU A 86 5.26 13.36 -7.10
CA LEU A 86 5.61 12.33 -8.07
C LEU A 86 6.48 11.23 -7.48
N GLU A 87 7.46 11.58 -6.66
CA GLU A 87 8.26 10.61 -5.94
C GLU A 87 7.41 9.77 -4.98
N ILE A 88 6.45 10.40 -4.30
CA ILE A 88 5.51 9.69 -3.43
C ILE A 88 4.65 8.73 -4.25
N LEU A 89 4.14 9.11 -5.42
CA LEU A 89 3.39 8.21 -6.29
C LEU A 89 4.23 7.01 -6.77
N CYS A 90 5.49 7.24 -7.17
CA CYS A 90 6.40 6.16 -7.53
C CYS A 90 6.64 5.21 -6.37
N PHE A 91 6.83 5.76 -5.18
CA PHE A 91 7.00 5.04 -3.93
C PHE A 91 5.75 4.21 -3.59
N THR A 92 4.57 4.83 -3.64
CA THR A 92 3.28 4.17 -3.38
C THR A 92 3.06 3.02 -4.34
N ARG A 93 3.26 3.23 -5.66
CA ARG A 93 3.11 2.16 -6.65
C ARG A 93 3.93 0.91 -6.31
N VAL A 94 5.18 1.10 -5.87
CA VAL A 94 6.04 -0.04 -5.50
C VAL A 94 5.50 -0.74 -4.26
N LEU A 95 5.02 0.02 -3.28
CA LEU A 95 4.42 -0.54 -2.07
C LEU A 95 3.15 -1.36 -2.37
N GLU A 96 2.28 -0.88 -3.27
CA GLU A 96 1.08 -1.60 -3.70
C GLU A 96 1.44 -2.93 -4.38
N VAL A 97 2.43 -2.94 -5.26
CA VAL A 97 2.90 -4.18 -5.91
C VAL A 97 3.41 -5.17 -4.87
N VAL A 98 4.23 -4.73 -3.91
CA VAL A 98 4.76 -5.60 -2.83
C VAL A 98 3.63 -6.12 -1.94
N ALA A 99 2.67 -5.28 -1.58
CA ALA A 99 1.51 -5.69 -0.77
C ALA A 99 0.64 -6.71 -1.51
N LEU A 100 0.29 -6.42 -2.77
CA LEU A 100 -0.50 -7.31 -3.62
C LEU A 100 0.15 -8.69 -3.76
N GLU A 101 1.46 -8.75 -4.04
CA GLU A 101 2.20 -10.00 -4.13
C GLU A 101 2.16 -10.79 -2.80
N ALA A 102 2.35 -10.10 -1.67
CA ALA A 102 2.29 -10.72 -0.35
C ALA A 102 0.90 -11.29 -0.06
N TYR A 103 -0.18 -10.57 -0.35
CA TYR A 103 -1.55 -11.04 -0.18
C TYR A 103 -1.86 -12.23 -1.09
N GLN A 104 -1.47 -12.17 -2.36
CA GLN A 104 -1.64 -13.27 -3.32
C GLN A 104 -0.88 -14.53 -2.90
N GLN A 105 0.32 -14.39 -2.34
CA GLN A 105 1.07 -15.52 -1.79
C GLN A 105 0.38 -16.08 -0.55
N HIS A 106 -0.09 -15.22 0.34
CA HIS A 106 -0.74 -15.64 1.59
C HIS A 106 -2.01 -16.46 1.31
N VAL A 107 -2.90 -16.00 0.42
CA VAL A 107 -4.14 -16.75 0.10
C VAL A 107 -3.90 -18.12 -0.52
N ARG A 108 -2.71 -18.36 -1.10
CA ARG A 108 -2.33 -19.66 -1.67
C ARG A 108 -1.80 -20.65 -0.64
N LEU A 109 -1.53 -20.22 0.58
CA LEU A 109 -1.03 -21.12 1.61
C LEU A 109 -2.08 -22.18 1.96
N PRO A 110 -1.69 -23.47 2.11
CA PRO A 110 -2.64 -24.57 2.34
C PRO A 110 -3.41 -24.46 3.66
N ARG A 111 -2.87 -23.74 4.64
CA ARG A 111 -3.41 -23.64 6.01
C ARG A 111 -3.96 -22.26 6.35
N VAL A 112 -4.16 -21.39 5.35
CA VAL A 112 -4.76 -20.08 5.61
C VAL A 112 -6.18 -20.26 6.16
N THR A 113 -6.50 -19.52 7.21
CA THR A 113 -7.84 -19.50 7.79
C THR A 113 -8.86 -19.01 6.75
N PRO A 114 -10.03 -19.68 6.57
CA PRO A 114 -11.02 -19.29 5.54
C PRO A 114 -11.45 -17.83 5.61
N GLU A 115 -11.68 -17.31 6.80
CA GLU A 115 -12.04 -15.89 7.02
C GLU A 115 -10.91 -14.94 6.58
N VAL A 116 -9.65 -15.31 6.83
CA VAL A 116 -8.47 -14.55 6.38
C VAL A 116 -8.40 -14.56 4.86
N ARG A 117 -8.59 -15.74 4.24
CA ARG A 117 -8.62 -15.86 2.78
C ARG A 117 -9.64 -14.92 2.17
N THR A 118 -10.90 -14.97 2.64
CA THR A 118 -11.98 -14.12 2.13
C THR A 118 -11.66 -12.64 2.27
N THR A 119 -11.08 -12.23 3.40
CA THR A 119 -10.68 -10.83 3.62
C THR A 119 -9.59 -10.40 2.65
N LEU A 120 -8.54 -11.21 2.50
CA LEU A 120 -7.44 -10.88 1.60
C LEU A 120 -7.85 -10.89 0.12
N GLU A 121 -8.73 -11.82 -0.29
CA GLU A 121 -9.27 -11.86 -1.65
C GLU A 121 -10.05 -10.56 -1.97
N ALA A 122 -10.84 -10.05 -1.04
CA ALA A 122 -11.55 -8.78 -1.22
C ALA A 122 -10.58 -7.58 -1.30
N ILE A 123 -9.51 -7.55 -0.50
CA ILE A 123 -8.48 -6.50 -0.58
C ILE A 123 -7.73 -6.58 -1.92
N ILE A 124 -7.35 -7.79 -2.36
CA ILE A 124 -6.66 -8.01 -3.64
C ILE A 124 -7.41 -7.41 -4.83
N GLU A 125 -8.75 -7.47 -4.82
CA GLU A 125 -9.58 -6.89 -5.90
C GLU A 125 -9.41 -5.36 -5.99
N ASP A 126 -9.32 -4.67 -4.87
CA ASP A 126 -9.12 -3.22 -4.82
C ASP A 126 -7.67 -2.82 -5.17
N GLU A 127 -6.66 -3.58 -4.69
CA GLU A 127 -5.25 -3.30 -4.91
C GLU A 127 -4.84 -3.25 -6.39
N VAL A 128 -5.47 -4.06 -7.23
CA VAL A 128 -5.26 -4.00 -8.68
C VAL A 128 -5.65 -2.62 -9.23
N GLY A 129 -6.77 -2.06 -8.75
CA GLY A 129 -7.23 -0.73 -9.13
C GLY A 129 -6.27 0.37 -8.68
N HIS A 130 -5.69 0.25 -7.48
CA HIS A 130 -4.68 1.20 -6.95
C HIS A 130 -3.45 1.25 -7.84
N ILE A 131 -2.90 0.10 -8.21
CA ILE A 131 -1.74 0.02 -9.11
C ILE A 131 -2.06 0.62 -10.47
N ASP A 132 -3.21 0.30 -11.04
CA ASP A 132 -3.60 0.73 -12.40
C ASP A 132 -3.74 2.25 -12.50
N TRP A 133 -4.42 2.91 -11.55
CA TRP A 133 -4.59 4.36 -11.64
C TRP A 133 -3.28 5.10 -11.39
N ILE A 134 -2.44 4.64 -10.44
CA ILE A 134 -1.13 5.25 -10.19
C ILE A 134 -0.24 5.09 -11.41
N GLN A 135 -0.21 3.90 -12.02
CA GLN A 135 0.58 3.65 -13.23
C GLN A 135 0.12 4.55 -14.38
N ALA A 136 -1.19 4.66 -14.62
CA ALA A 136 -1.73 5.53 -15.67
C ALA A 136 -1.37 7.01 -15.45
N GLU A 137 -1.31 7.46 -14.20
CA GLU A 137 -0.91 8.84 -13.88
C GLU A 137 0.60 9.05 -14.07
N LEU A 138 1.43 8.07 -13.72
CA LEU A 138 2.87 8.11 -13.95
C LEU A 138 3.21 8.08 -15.44
N ASP A 139 2.52 7.27 -16.25
CA ASP A 139 2.72 7.17 -17.69
C ASP A 139 2.48 8.51 -18.39
N LYS A 140 1.39 9.21 -18.05
CA LYS A 140 1.13 10.56 -18.56
C LYS A 140 2.28 11.53 -18.29
N ARG A 141 2.98 11.38 -17.18
CA ARG A 141 4.07 12.26 -16.77
C ARG A 141 5.40 11.86 -17.36
N VAL A 142 5.61 10.56 -17.61
CA VAL A 142 6.78 10.06 -18.35
C VAL A 142 6.84 10.66 -19.77
N GLU A 143 5.71 10.92 -20.39
CA GLU A 143 5.61 11.56 -21.71
C GLU A 143 5.75 13.10 -21.64
N GLY A 144 5.69 13.68 -20.44
CA GLY A 144 5.76 15.14 -20.22
C GLY A 144 7.18 15.67 -19.99
N PRO A 145 7.28 16.97 -19.68
CA PRO A 145 8.56 17.66 -19.46
C PRO A 145 9.39 17.09 -18.29
N ASP A 146 8.73 16.46 -17.31
CA ASP A 146 9.39 15.88 -16.15
C ASP A 146 9.71 14.38 -16.33
N GLY A 147 9.54 13.84 -17.52
CA GLY A 147 9.60 12.40 -17.82
C GLY A 147 10.89 11.72 -17.36
N ASP A 148 12.05 12.37 -17.49
CA ASP A 148 13.32 11.80 -17.02
C ASP A 148 13.41 11.72 -15.48
N ALA A 149 12.83 12.70 -14.77
CA ALA A 149 12.77 12.67 -13.32
C ALA A 149 11.85 11.55 -12.83
N VAL A 150 10.69 11.37 -13.46
CA VAL A 150 9.74 10.29 -13.17
C VAL A 150 10.37 8.93 -13.40
N ARG A 151 11.03 8.71 -14.54
CA ARG A 151 11.73 7.43 -14.84
C ARG A 151 12.80 7.11 -13.80
N ARG A 152 13.59 8.10 -13.38
CA ARG A 152 14.59 7.89 -12.32
C ARG A 152 13.95 7.53 -10.98
N ALA A 153 12.86 8.20 -10.60
CA ALA A 153 12.15 7.92 -9.35
C ALA A 153 11.53 6.51 -9.33
N ILE A 154 10.92 6.08 -10.44
CA ILE A 154 10.41 4.71 -10.60
C ILE A 154 11.55 3.70 -10.42
N ALA A 155 12.65 3.86 -11.16
CA ALA A 155 13.78 2.94 -11.11
C ALA A 155 14.41 2.87 -9.72
N ALA A 156 14.52 3.99 -9.01
CA ALA A 156 15.02 4.05 -7.64
C ALA A 156 14.10 3.28 -6.67
N ALA A 157 12.79 3.51 -6.74
CA ALA A 157 11.80 2.83 -5.90
C ALA A 157 11.79 1.31 -6.14
N GLU A 158 11.80 0.86 -7.40
CA GLU A 158 11.85 -0.56 -7.76
C GLU A 158 13.16 -1.23 -7.32
N SER A 159 14.29 -0.53 -7.40
CA SER A 159 15.57 -1.07 -6.93
C SER A 159 15.62 -1.24 -5.41
N ALA A 160 14.97 -0.36 -4.68
CA ALA A 160 14.95 -0.40 -3.21
C ALA A 160 13.99 -1.44 -2.62
N SER A 161 13.04 -1.94 -3.43
CA SER A 161 12.06 -2.95 -3.02
C SER A 161 12.55 -4.41 -3.18
N ARG A 162 13.70 -4.62 -3.81
CA ARG A 162 14.34 -5.93 -4.02
C ARG A 162 15.24 -6.32 -2.87
#